data_177824b88ad1891b5c266b967fd4d63d
#
_entry.id   177824b88ad1891b5c266b967fd4d63d
#
_cell.length_a   1.000
_cell.length_b   1.000
_cell.length_c   1.000
_cell.angle_alpha   90.00
_cell.angle_beta   90.00
_cell.angle_gamma   90.00
#
_symmetry.space_group_name_H-M   'P 1'
#
loop_
_entity.id
_entity.type
_entity.pdbx_description
1 polymer ?
#
loop_
_entity_poly.entity_id
_entity_poly.type
_entity_poly.pdbx_seq_one_letter_code
_entity_poly.pdbx_strand_id
1 'polypeptide(L)'
;MEEQVSTQSLLSTAKYNMVIGLVLCWGFLVNWLMVTFMNPMAVLEVVNGWIVLILYSVSSSLGYYLFVTYNTARMSFIGYNLVVLPLGFVLSLALYDVAPTLLFFALGIAFFLTLLMMLFGYLFPSFFQKIYSVLAVALLGVVMIELFQTFVLGVPQEWIEWVVIGVFCGYIGYDWGVANQVEKTLDNAIDSAAMLYMDIIILFIRIVKIIAQIAGKKSSS
;
A
#
# COMPACT_ATOMS: atom_id res chain seq x y z
N MET A 1 33.51 -10.56 -18.08
CA MET A 1 32.33 -9.70 -18.12
C MET A 1 32.35 -8.94 -16.80
N GLU A 2 32.96 -7.75 -16.83
CA GLU A 2 33.13 -6.92 -15.63
C GLU A 2 31.76 -6.40 -15.21
N GLU A 3 31.36 -6.78 -14.01
CA GLU A 3 30.20 -6.27 -13.32
C GLU A 3 30.42 -4.76 -13.10
N GLN A 4 29.74 -3.94 -13.89
CA GLN A 4 29.71 -2.50 -13.63
C GLN A 4 28.94 -2.32 -12.31
N VAL A 5 29.67 -2.33 -11.20
CA VAL A 5 29.20 -1.81 -9.93
C VAL A 5 28.94 -0.31 -10.14
N SER A 6 27.72 0.02 -10.49
CA SER A 6 27.25 1.40 -10.52
C SER A 6 27.41 1.95 -9.10
N THR A 7 28.45 2.74 -8.88
CA THR A 7 28.63 3.50 -7.63
C THR A 7 27.51 4.54 -7.54
N GLN A 8 26.39 4.14 -6.98
CA GLN A 8 25.30 5.08 -6.70
C GLN A 8 25.78 6.12 -5.69
N SER A 9 25.58 7.39 -6.00
CA SER A 9 25.93 8.47 -5.09
C SER A 9 25.06 8.40 -3.83
N LEU A 10 25.71 8.36 -2.65
CA LEU A 10 25.01 8.41 -1.37
C LEU A 10 24.34 9.77 -1.16
N LEU A 11 23.10 9.73 -0.74
CA LEU A 11 22.33 10.91 -0.38
C LEU A 11 22.52 11.24 1.11
N SER A 12 22.41 12.52 1.48
CA SER A 12 22.24 12.85 2.89
C SER A 12 20.89 12.32 3.39
N THR A 13 20.77 12.03 4.68
CA THR A 13 19.52 11.53 5.30
C THR A 13 18.33 12.46 4.99
N ALA A 14 18.52 13.77 5.00
CA ALA A 14 17.47 14.71 4.67
C ALA A 14 17.00 14.58 3.21
N LYS A 15 17.94 14.46 2.26
CA LYS A 15 17.60 14.25 0.84
C LYS A 15 16.92 12.89 0.61
N TYR A 16 17.40 11.84 1.27
CA TYR A 16 16.82 10.51 1.20
C TYR A 16 15.34 10.52 1.65
N ASN A 17 15.06 11.07 2.84
CA ASN A 17 13.69 11.17 3.36
C ASN A 17 12.81 12.11 2.50
N MET A 18 13.38 13.16 1.92
CA MET A 18 12.68 14.02 0.98
C MET A 18 12.26 13.24 -0.29
N VAL A 19 13.13 12.40 -0.83
CA VAL A 19 12.81 11.55 -1.99
C VAL A 19 11.68 10.58 -1.64
N ILE A 20 11.76 9.89 -0.50
CA ILE A 20 10.65 9.02 -0.04
C ILE A 20 9.34 9.81 -0.01
N GLY A 21 9.34 10.98 0.61
CA GLY A 21 8.14 11.82 0.70
C GLY A 21 7.60 12.24 -0.67
N LEU A 22 8.47 12.66 -1.61
CA LEU A 22 8.07 13.05 -2.97
C LEU A 22 7.50 11.87 -3.77
N VAL A 23 8.09 10.69 -3.66
CA VAL A 23 7.61 9.48 -4.35
C VAL A 23 6.26 9.03 -3.77
N LEU A 24 6.08 9.07 -2.44
CA LEU A 24 4.78 8.84 -1.81
C LEU A 24 3.73 9.85 -2.27
N CYS A 25 4.06 11.14 -2.29
CA CYS A 25 3.17 12.20 -2.78
C CYS A 25 2.78 11.97 -4.25
N TRP A 26 3.71 11.52 -5.10
CA TRP A 26 3.43 11.17 -6.49
C TRP A 26 2.36 10.05 -6.58
N GLY A 27 2.54 8.94 -5.87
CA GLY A 27 1.58 7.83 -5.89
C GLY A 27 0.20 8.24 -5.38
N PHE A 28 0.15 9.00 -4.28
CA PHE A 28 -1.12 9.51 -3.74
C PHE A 28 -1.79 10.50 -4.69
N LEU A 29 -1.02 11.37 -5.35
CA LEU A 29 -1.54 12.29 -6.37
C LEU A 29 -2.15 11.55 -7.55
N VAL A 30 -1.44 10.54 -8.09
CA VAL A 30 -1.95 9.70 -9.19
C VAL A 30 -3.26 9.02 -8.77
N ASN A 31 -3.31 8.44 -7.58
CA ASN A 31 -4.52 7.79 -7.09
C ASN A 31 -5.67 8.78 -6.86
N TRP A 32 -5.37 9.95 -6.32
CA TRP A 32 -6.37 11.02 -6.16
C TRP A 32 -6.96 11.44 -7.51
N LEU A 33 -6.12 11.61 -8.53
CA LEU A 33 -6.59 11.92 -9.89
C LEU A 33 -7.46 10.78 -10.44
N MET A 34 -7.05 9.52 -10.27
CA MET A 34 -7.84 8.37 -10.73
C MET A 34 -9.19 8.30 -10.02
N VAL A 35 -9.24 8.42 -8.70
CA VAL A 35 -10.49 8.41 -7.92
C VAL A 35 -11.41 9.57 -8.32
N THR A 36 -10.85 10.74 -8.64
CA THR A 36 -11.62 11.95 -8.94
C THR A 36 -12.18 11.94 -10.38
N PHE A 37 -11.39 11.48 -11.35
CA PHE A 37 -11.70 11.66 -12.77
C PHE A 37 -12.07 10.37 -13.50
N MET A 38 -11.77 9.19 -12.94
CA MET A 38 -12.08 7.92 -13.58
C MET A 38 -13.43 7.38 -13.09
N ASN A 39 -14.29 6.99 -14.02
CA ASN A 39 -15.48 6.22 -13.71
C ASN A 39 -15.16 4.72 -13.80
N PRO A 40 -14.95 4.02 -12.66
CA PRO A 40 -14.56 2.62 -12.68
C PRO A 40 -15.68 1.71 -13.22
N MET A 41 -16.95 2.10 -13.08
CA MET A 41 -18.09 1.33 -13.58
C MET A 41 -18.10 1.33 -15.12
N ALA A 42 -17.82 2.46 -15.76
CA ALA A 42 -17.72 2.52 -17.21
C ALA A 42 -16.59 1.62 -17.76
N VAL A 43 -15.51 1.41 -17.01
CA VAL A 43 -14.45 0.46 -17.38
C VAL A 43 -14.96 -0.98 -17.27
N LEU A 44 -15.72 -1.31 -16.21
CA LEU A 44 -16.26 -2.67 -16.00
C LEU A 44 -17.38 -3.03 -16.97
N GLU A 45 -18.06 -2.06 -17.58
CA GLU A 45 -19.02 -2.29 -18.68
C GLU A 45 -18.32 -2.80 -19.94
N VAL A 46 -17.08 -2.39 -20.18
CA VAL A 46 -16.31 -2.76 -21.38
C VAL A 46 -15.38 -3.93 -21.13
N VAL A 47 -14.77 -3.99 -19.92
CA VAL A 47 -13.75 -4.97 -19.57
C VAL A 47 -14.28 -5.87 -18.44
N ASN A 48 -14.24 -7.18 -18.68
CA ASN A 48 -14.64 -8.16 -17.67
C ASN A 48 -13.80 -8.01 -16.39
N GLY A 49 -14.46 -8.02 -15.21
CA GLY A 49 -13.78 -7.84 -13.92
C GLY A 49 -12.66 -8.84 -13.64
N TRP A 50 -12.75 -10.07 -14.17
CA TRP A 50 -11.66 -11.05 -14.08
C TRP A 50 -10.42 -10.63 -14.88
N ILE A 51 -10.59 -9.99 -16.03
CA ILE A 51 -9.47 -9.46 -16.82
C ILE A 51 -8.80 -8.32 -16.04
N VAL A 52 -9.59 -7.45 -15.42
CA VAL A 52 -9.06 -6.37 -14.56
C VAL A 52 -8.25 -6.94 -13.40
N LEU A 53 -8.75 -7.98 -12.72
CA LEU A 53 -8.04 -8.64 -11.61
C LEU A 53 -6.73 -9.28 -12.07
N ILE A 54 -6.72 -9.93 -13.22
CA ILE A 54 -5.50 -10.53 -13.81
C ILE A 54 -4.48 -9.43 -14.14
N LEU A 55 -4.92 -8.36 -14.82
CA LEU A 55 -4.06 -7.23 -15.17
C LEU A 55 -3.48 -6.56 -13.93
N TYR A 56 -4.30 -6.35 -12.89
CA TYR A 56 -3.85 -5.86 -11.59
C TYR A 56 -2.75 -6.75 -11.00
N SER A 57 -3.02 -8.07 -10.93
CA SER A 57 -2.10 -9.02 -10.31
C SER A 57 -0.77 -9.12 -11.08
N VAL A 58 -0.84 -9.20 -12.41
CA VAL A 58 0.36 -9.27 -13.27
C VAL A 58 1.16 -7.98 -13.20
N SER A 59 0.51 -6.81 -13.33
CA SER A 59 1.18 -5.51 -13.28
C SER A 59 1.84 -5.28 -11.92
N SER A 60 1.12 -5.52 -10.81
CA SER A 60 1.65 -5.34 -9.46
C SER A 60 2.79 -6.31 -9.15
N SER A 61 2.68 -7.57 -9.57
CA SER A 61 3.75 -8.56 -9.39
C SER A 61 5.00 -8.21 -10.21
N LEU A 62 4.83 -7.76 -11.45
CA LEU A 62 5.93 -7.28 -12.28
C LEU A 62 6.56 -6.03 -11.68
N GLY A 63 5.75 -5.09 -11.21
CA GLY A 63 6.22 -3.89 -10.54
C GLY A 63 7.06 -4.20 -9.31
N TYR A 64 6.54 -5.07 -8.44
CA TYR A 64 7.26 -5.57 -7.27
C TYR A 64 8.60 -6.23 -7.65
N TYR A 65 8.58 -7.12 -8.64
CA TYR A 65 9.79 -7.78 -9.14
C TYR A 65 10.83 -6.77 -9.62
N LEU A 66 10.42 -5.73 -10.35
CA LEU A 66 11.35 -4.73 -10.88
C LEU A 66 12.04 -3.95 -9.77
N PHE A 67 11.32 -3.42 -8.79
CA PHE A 67 11.95 -2.60 -7.76
C PHE A 67 12.69 -3.42 -6.69
N VAL A 68 12.40 -4.72 -6.53
CA VAL A 68 13.17 -5.57 -5.61
C VAL A 68 14.44 -6.15 -6.27
N THR A 69 14.41 -6.36 -7.60
CA THR A 69 15.51 -7.08 -8.28
C THR A 69 16.55 -6.14 -8.88
N TYR A 70 16.14 -4.99 -9.38
CA TYR A 70 17.05 -4.07 -10.08
C TYR A 70 17.50 -2.94 -9.16
N ASN A 71 18.81 -2.81 -9.00
CA ASN A 71 19.45 -1.74 -8.20
C ASN A 71 19.61 -0.44 -9.02
N THR A 72 18.53 0.04 -9.63
CA THR A 72 18.57 1.29 -10.40
C THR A 72 17.30 2.10 -10.21
N ALA A 73 17.41 3.35 -9.79
CA ALA A 73 16.30 4.26 -9.52
C ALA A 73 15.24 4.35 -10.63
N ARG A 74 15.66 4.15 -11.90
CA ARG A 74 14.74 4.14 -13.04
C ARG A 74 13.83 2.91 -13.02
N MET A 75 14.39 1.72 -12.80
CA MET A 75 13.62 0.47 -12.76
C MET A 75 12.74 0.43 -11.53
N SER A 76 13.23 0.89 -10.38
CA SER A 76 12.44 1.03 -9.16
C SER A 76 11.26 1.98 -9.36
N PHE A 77 11.45 3.13 -10.03
CA PHE A 77 10.36 4.04 -10.31
C PHE A 77 9.36 3.51 -11.34
N ILE A 78 9.80 2.78 -12.36
CA ILE A 78 8.90 2.07 -13.30
C ILE A 78 8.12 1.00 -12.55
N GLY A 79 8.79 0.17 -11.74
CA GLY A 79 8.15 -0.86 -10.92
C GLY A 79 7.12 -0.27 -9.96
N TYR A 80 7.44 0.83 -9.30
CA TYR A 80 6.52 1.57 -8.45
C TYR A 80 5.25 2.00 -9.21
N ASN A 81 5.38 2.59 -10.41
CA ASN A 81 4.20 3.00 -11.19
C ASN A 81 3.36 1.82 -11.67
N LEU A 82 3.97 0.65 -11.93
CA LEU A 82 3.24 -0.58 -12.24
C LEU A 82 2.42 -1.11 -11.05
N VAL A 83 2.72 -0.69 -9.84
CA VAL A 83 1.91 -0.94 -8.64
C VAL A 83 0.87 0.17 -8.43
N VAL A 84 1.28 1.45 -8.55
CA VAL A 84 0.43 2.62 -8.29
C VAL A 84 -0.79 2.66 -9.20
N LEU A 85 -0.62 2.44 -10.51
CA LEU A 85 -1.71 2.57 -11.48
C LEU A 85 -2.82 1.54 -11.28
N PRO A 86 -2.55 0.22 -11.20
CA PRO A 86 -3.62 -0.75 -10.98
C PRO A 86 -4.23 -0.64 -9.57
N LEU A 87 -3.43 -0.26 -8.57
CA LEU A 87 -3.95 -0.04 -7.22
C LEU A 87 -4.86 1.21 -7.16
N GLY A 88 -4.58 2.24 -7.96
CA GLY A 88 -5.45 3.40 -8.12
C GLY A 88 -6.80 3.06 -8.73
N PHE A 89 -6.86 2.10 -9.67
CA PHE A 89 -8.12 1.58 -10.19
C PHE A 89 -8.92 0.83 -9.11
N VAL A 90 -8.26 -0.06 -8.35
CA VAL A 90 -8.89 -0.76 -7.22
C VAL A 90 -9.40 0.21 -6.17
N LEU A 91 -8.64 1.27 -5.89
CA LEU A 91 -9.04 2.33 -4.98
C LEU A 91 -10.27 3.09 -5.50
N SER A 92 -10.32 3.40 -6.82
CA SER A 92 -11.48 4.04 -7.43
C SER A 92 -12.75 3.21 -7.30
N LEU A 93 -12.65 1.88 -7.43
CA LEU A 93 -13.76 0.96 -7.19
C LEU A 93 -14.16 0.92 -5.71
N ALA A 94 -13.18 0.82 -4.80
CA ALA A 94 -13.44 0.72 -3.37
C ALA A 94 -14.10 1.98 -2.79
N LEU A 95 -13.86 3.14 -3.40
CA LEU A 95 -14.36 4.44 -2.93
C LEU A 95 -15.57 4.96 -3.70
N TYR A 96 -16.04 4.26 -4.74
CA TYR A 96 -17.04 4.74 -5.69
C TYR A 96 -18.33 5.24 -5.02
N ASP A 97 -18.87 4.48 -4.05
CA ASP A 97 -20.12 4.79 -3.33
C ASP A 97 -19.89 5.35 -1.92
N VAL A 98 -18.65 5.74 -1.58
CA VAL A 98 -18.33 6.21 -0.22
C VAL A 98 -18.49 7.72 -0.13
N ALA A 99 -19.27 8.18 0.86
CA ALA A 99 -19.47 9.60 1.08
C ALA A 99 -18.15 10.33 1.37
N PRO A 100 -17.89 11.51 0.75
CA PRO A 100 -16.66 12.26 0.93
C PRO A 100 -16.28 12.56 2.38
N THR A 101 -17.28 12.81 3.23
CA THR A 101 -17.06 13.05 4.68
C THR A 101 -16.41 11.85 5.36
N LEU A 102 -16.83 10.61 5.02
CA LEU A 102 -16.26 9.40 5.58
C LEU A 102 -14.81 9.20 5.09
N LEU A 103 -14.51 9.58 3.84
CA LEU A 103 -13.17 9.52 3.28
C LEU A 103 -12.20 10.46 4.04
N PHE A 104 -12.63 11.68 4.39
CA PHE A 104 -11.81 12.59 5.17
C PHE A 104 -11.49 12.04 6.58
N PHE A 105 -12.47 11.42 7.25
CA PHE A 105 -12.21 10.77 8.54
C PHE A 105 -11.25 9.59 8.40
N ALA A 106 -11.46 8.73 7.40
CA ALA A 106 -10.57 7.60 7.13
C ALA A 106 -9.14 8.06 6.84
N LEU A 107 -8.99 9.12 6.02
CA LEU A 107 -7.69 9.69 5.68
C LEU A 107 -6.96 10.22 6.93
N GLY A 108 -7.69 10.94 7.80
CA GLY A 108 -7.13 11.43 9.06
C GLY A 108 -6.64 10.32 9.97
N ILE A 109 -7.41 9.24 10.10
CA ILE A 109 -7.04 8.07 10.92
C ILE A 109 -5.83 7.34 10.28
N ALA A 110 -5.86 7.09 8.97
CA ALA A 110 -4.76 6.43 8.27
C ALA A 110 -3.46 7.24 8.40
N PHE A 111 -3.53 8.56 8.20
CA PHE A 111 -2.39 9.46 8.36
C PHE A 111 -1.82 9.41 9.77
N PHE A 112 -2.67 9.51 10.79
CA PHE A 112 -2.25 9.44 12.19
C PHE A 112 -1.58 8.10 12.51
N LEU A 113 -2.19 6.98 12.13
CA LEU A 113 -1.62 5.66 12.35
C LEU A 113 -0.29 5.49 11.61
N THR A 114 -0.19 5.96 10.37
CA THR A 114 1.05 5.93 9.59
C THR A 114 2.16 6.67 10.32
N LEU A 115 1.94 7.92 10.74
CA LEU A 115 2.95 8.69 11.46
C LEU A 115 3.34 8.04 12.79
N LEU A 116 2.37 7.50 13.51
CA LEU A 116 2.61 6.81 14.77
C LEU A 116 3.47 5.55 14.56
N MET A 117 3.16 4.75 13.54
CA MET A 117 3.91 3.52 13.23
C MET A 117 5.29 3.82 12.65
N MET A 118 5.45 4.89 11.86
CA MET A 118 6.77 5.37 11.42
C MET A 118 7.61 5.81 12.61
N LEU A 119 7.03 6.51 13.59
CA LEU A 119 7.73 6.89 14.83
C LEU A 119 8.19 5.63 15.59
N PHE A 120 7.30 4.65 15.77
CA PHE A 120 7.66 3.42 16.46
C PHE A 120 8.67 2.57 15.68
N GLY A 121 8.58 2.51 14.36
CA GLY A 121 9.56 1.84 13.50
C GLY A 121 10.95 2.46 13.60
N TYR A 122 11.03 3.78 13.74
CA TYR A 122 12.29 4.49 13.98
C TYR A 122 12.85 4.23 15.39
N LEU A 123 12.00 4.27 16.44
CA LEU A 123 12.42 4.09 17.83
C LEU A 123 12.72 2.63 18.18
N PHE A 124 12.00 1.68 17.61
CA PHE A 124 12.08 0.25 17.96
C PHE A 124 12.29 -0.68 16.73
N PRO A 125 13.28 -0.42 15.85
CA PRO A 125 13.44 -1.16 14.61
C PRO A 125 13.66 -2.65 14.84
N SER A 126 14.39 -3.02 15.89
CA SER A 126 14.65 -4.44 16.25
C SER A 126 13.39 -5.20 16.66
N PHE A 127 12.39 -4.52 17.20
CA PHE A 127 11.10 -5.14 17.52
C PHE A 127 10.38 -5.50 16.21
N PHE A 128 10.25 -4.57 15.28
CA PHE A 128 9.56 -4.78 14.01
C PHE A 128 10.26 -5.84 13.16
N GLN A 129 11.60 -5.89 13.14
CA GLN A 129 12.35 -6.96 12.48
C GLN A 129 12.04 -8.34 13.04
N LYS A 130 11.90 -8.48 14.37
CA LYS A 130 11.56 -9.74 15.00
C LYS A 130 10.15 -10.23 14.67
N ILE A 131 9.19 -9.31 14.55
CA ILE A 131 7.79 -9.68 14.25
C ILE A 131 7.52 -9.82 12.75
N TYR A 132 8.46 -9.50 11.86
CA TYR A 132 8.26 -9.56 10.41
C TYR A 132 7.70 -10.92 9.93
N SER A 133 8.29 -12.03 10.41
CA SER A 133 7.81 -13.36 10.05
C SER A 133 6.38 -13.62 10.53
N VAL A 134 6.01 -13.07 11.68
CA VAL A 134 4.63 -13.16 12.21
C VAL A 134 3.69 -12.34 11.34
N LEU A 135 4.09 -11.14 10.93
CA LEU A 135 3.30 -10.30 10.01
C LEU A 135 3.09 -11.00 8.66
N ALA A 136 4.13 -11.62 8.09
CA ALA A 136 4.04 -12.36 6.85
C ALA A 136 3.06 -13.55 6.94
N VAL A 137 3.13 -14.34 8.01
CA VAL A 137 2.20 -15.45 8.25
C VAL A 137 0.78 -14.93 8.50
N ALA A 138 0.63 -13.85 9.26
CA ALA A 138 -0.67 -13.22 9.51
C ALA A 138 -1.30 -12.69 8.23
N LEU A 139 -0.53 -12.03 7.35
CA LEU A 139 -1.00 -11.57 6.04
C LEU A 139 -1.47 -12.75 5.17
N LEU A 140 -0.67 -13.82 5.09
CA LEU A 140 -1.07 -15.02 4.34
C LEU A 140 -2.35 -15.62 4.91
N GLY A 141 -2.47 -15.73 6.24
CA GLY A 141 -3.67 -16.20 6.91
C GLY A 141 -4.91 -15.35 6.58
N VAL A 142 -4.76 -14.01 6.62
CA VAL A 142 -5.82 -13.07 6.25
C VAL A 142 -6.27 -13.30 4.81
N VAL A 143 -5.34 -13.37 3.86
CA VAL A 143 -5.66 -13.61 2.43
C VAL A 143 -6.41 -14.93 2.26
N MET A 144 -5.97 -16.00 2.91
CA MET A 144 -6.65 -17.30 2.85
C MET A 144 -8.05 -17.25 3.43
N ILE A 145 -8.24 -16.55 4.55
CA ILE A 145 -9.56 -16.38 5.16
C ILE A 145 -10.47 -15.53 4.26
N GLU A 146 -9.99 -14.43 3.67
CA GLU A 146 -10.78 -13.60 2.74
C GLU A 146 -11.19 -14.37 1.49
N LEU A 147 -10.30 -15.19 0.93
CA LEU A 147 -10.63 -16.07 -0.18
C LEU A 147 -11.71 -17.09 0.21
N PHE A 148 -11.55 -17.74 1.36
CA PHE A 148 -12.55 -18.68 1.87
C PHE A 148 -13.90 -18.02 2.11
N GLN A 149 -13.92 -16.85 2.70
CA GLN A 149 -15.16 -16.08 2.93
C GLN A 149 -15.84 -15.70 1.62
N THR A 150 -15.08 -15.25 0.63
CA THR A 150 -15.60 -14.83 -0.66
C THR A 150 -16.17 -16.01 -1.47
N PHE A 151 -15.45 -17.12 -1.55
CA PHE A 151 -15.80 -18.23 -2.43
C PHE A 151 -16.67 -19.31 -1.77
N VAL A 152 -16.60 -19.45 -0.43
CA VAL A 152 -17.30 -20.53 0.28
C VAL A 152 -18.47 -20.01 1.10
N LEU A 153 -18.28 -18.93 1.86
CA LEU A 153 -19.32 -18.42 2.76
C LEU A 153 -20.21 -17.35 2.09
N GLY A 154 -19.72 -16.67 1.07
CA GLY A 154 -20.45 -15.58 0.37
C GLY A 154 -20.68 -14.33 1.23
N VAL A 155 -20.14 -14.25 2.45
CA VAL A 155 -20.35 -13.14 3.39
C VAL A 155 -19.01 -12.71 4.01
N PRO A 156 -18.58 -11.44 3.81
CA PRO A 156 -17.40 -10.92 4.46
C PRO A 156 -17.60 -10.78 5.97
N GLN A 157 -16.61 -11.13 6.76
CA GLN A 157 -16.65 -11.00 8.23
C GLN A 157 -15.96 -9.69 8.64
N GLU A 158 -16.70 -8.83 9.35
CA GLU A 158 -16.21 -7.49 9.71
C GLU A 158 -14.95 -7.45 10.57
N TRP A 159 -14.76 -8.45 11.45
CA TRP A 159 -13.59 -8.49 12.35
C TRP A 159 -12.25 -8.62 11.62
N ILE A 160 -12.25 -9.15 10.39
CA ILE A 160 -11.01 -9.34 9.63
C ILE A 160 -10.37 -8.01 9.24
N GLU A 161 -11.18 -6.97 9.01
CA GLU A 161 -10.67 -5.64 8.68
C GLU A 161 -9.79 -5.08 9.80
N TRP A 162 -10.15 -5.35 11.08
CA TRP A 162 -9.33 -4.94 12.23
C TRP A 162 -7.99 -5.68 12.30
N VAL A 163 -8.00 -6.97 12.01
CA VAL A 163 -6.76 -7.78 11.95
C VAL A 163 -5.85 -7.24 10.85
N VAL A 164 -6.41 -6.95 9.66
CA VAL A 164 -5.64 -6.39 8.54
C VAL A 164 -5.04 -5.04 8.90
N ILE A 165 -5.80 -4.15 9.54
CA ILE A 165 -5.27 -2.87 10.04
C ILE A 165 -4.07 -3.08 10.94
N GLY A 166 -4.16 -4.01 11.91
CA GLY A 166 -3.05 -4.35 12.81
C GLY A 166 -1.81 -4.85 12.05
N VAL A 167 -2.00 -5.71 11.06
CA VAL A 167 -0.92 -6.25 10.22
C VAL A 167 -0.24 -5.14 9.44
N PHE A 168 -1.01 -4.26 8.76
CA PHE A 168 -0.42 -3.18 7.96
C PHE A 168 0.19 -2.06 8.82
N CYS A 169 -0.33 -1.79 10.01
CA CYS A 169 0.38 -0.99 10.99
C CYS A 169 1.76 -1.59 11.32
N GLY A 170 1.84 -2.91 11.51
CA GLY A 170 3.10 -3.60 11.72
C GLY A 170 4.07 -3.47 10.54
N TYR A 171 3.57 -3.62 9.30
CA TYR A 171 4.39 -3.45 8.09
C TYR A 171 4.90 -2.01 7.93
N ILE A 172 4.10 -0.98 8.14
CA ILE A 172 4.55 0.42 8.11
C ILE A 172 5.70 0.64 9.09
N GLY A 173 5.59 0.11 10.32
CA GLY A 173 6.67 0.21 11.32
C GLY A 173 7.93 -0.54 10.88
N TYR A 174 7.79 -1.72 10.29
CA TYR A 174 8.89 -2.51 9.78
C TYR A 174 9.58 -1.81 8.60
N ASP A 175 8.83 -1.43 7.55
CA ASP A 175 9.39 -0.86 6.32
C ASP A 175 10.05 0.50 6.58
N TRP A 176 9.48 1.34 7.46
CA TRP A 176 10.14 2.56 7.88
C TRP A 176 11.40 2.28 8.71
N GLY A 177 11.37 1.26 9.57
CA GLY A 177 12.55 0.81 10.31
C GLY A 177 13.68 0.36 9.38
N VAL A 178 13.35 -0.43 8.35
CA VAL A 178 14.30 -0.86 7.30
C VAL A 178 14.80 0.33 6.50
N ALA A 179 13.92 1.22 6.04
CA ALA A 179 14.28 2.42 5.28
C ALA A 179 15.32 3.30 6.00
N ASN A 180 15.29 3.33 7.34
CA ASN A 180 16.28 4.06 8.13
C ASN A 180 17.64 3.34 8.27
N GLN A 181 17.72 2.05 7.98
CA GLN A 181 18.93 1.23 8.15
C GLN A 181 19.67 0.94 6.85
N VAL A 182 18.99 0.93 5.71
CA VAL A 182 19.61 0.69 4.40
C VAL A 182 20.48 1.87 3.95
N GLU A 183 21.36 1.62 2.97
CA GLU A 183 22.15 2.67 2.34
C GLU A 183 21.27 3.76 1.72
N LYS A 184 21.65 5.01 1.89
CA LYS A 184 20.88 6.16 1.46
C LYS A 184 21.10 6.46 -0.02
N THR A 185 20.75 5.54 -0.91
CA THR A 185 20.79 5.72 -2.36
C THR A 185 19.45 6.24 -2.89
N LEU A 186 19.42 6.79 -4.11
CA LEU A 186 18.18 7.21 -4.76
C LEU A 186 17.25 6.02 -5.01
N ASP A 187 17.82 4.89 -5.35
CA ASP A 187 17.13 3.62 -5.58
C ASP A 187 16.42 3.13 -4.32
N ASN A 188 17.16 2.93 -3.23
CA ASN A 188 16.60 2.53 -1.94
C ASN A 188 15.55 3.50 -1.39
N ALA A 189 15.61 4.79 -1.76
CA ALA A 189 14.58 5.75 -1.38
C ALA A 189 13.26 5.49 -2.13
N ILE A 190 13.34 5.15 -3.43
CA ILE A 190 12.16 4.81 -4.23
C ILE A 190 11.56 3.47 -3.76
N ASP A 191 12.40 2.46 -3.51
CA ASP A 191 11.95 1.15 -3.03
C ASP A 191 11.28 1.26 -1.66
N SER A 192 11.88 2.01 -0.74
CA SER A 192 11.29 2.28 0.58
C SER A 192 9.94 3.01 0.45
N ALA A 193 9.84 3.96 -0.47
CA ALA A 193 8.58 4.63 -0.74
C ALA A 193 7.54 3.69 -1.35
N ALA A 194 7.93 2.78 -2.24
CA ALA A 194 7.03 1.81 -2.87
C ALA A 194 6.43 0.84 -1.83
N MET A 195 7.23 0.33 -0.89
CA MET A 195 6.77 -0.53 0.19
C MET A 195 5.79 0.23 1.10
N LEU A 196 6.19 1.37 1.62
CA LEU A 196 5.33 2.20 2.48
C LEU A 196 4.03 2.61 1.78
N TYR A 197 4.08 2.92 0.48
CA TYR A 197 2.90 3.29 -0.29
C TYR A 197 1.87 2.15 -0.31
N MET A 198 2.28 0.92 -0.57
CA MET A 198 1.39 -0.25 -0.58
C MET A 198 0.72 -0.43 0.78
N ASP A 199 1.49 -0.36 1.84
CA ASP A 199 0.98 -0.52 3.20
C ASP A 199 -0.03 0.57 3.58
N ILE A 200 0.29 1.83 3.28
CA ILE A 200 -0.57 2.97 3.61
C ILE A 200 -1.88 2.91 2.83
N ILE A 201 -1.85 2.56 1.54
CA ILE A 201 -3.07 2.46 0.73
C ILE A 201 -3.97 1.32 1.22
N ILE A 202 -3.40 0.15 1.53
CA ILE A 202 -4.19 -0.97 2.03
C ILE A 202 -4.76 -0.63 3.41
N LEU A 203 -3.97 -0.06 4.31
CA LEU A 203 -4.43 0.44 5.60
C LEU A 203 -5.61 1.41 5.43
N PHE A 204 -5.49 2.39 4.53
CA PHE A 204 -6.54 3.37 4.24
C PHE A 204 -7.84 2.70 3.75
N ILE A 205 -7.76 1.77 2.79
CA ILE A 205 -8.93 1.03 2.28
C ILE A 205 -9.64 0.29 3.41
N ARG A 206 -8.89 -0.36 4.32
CA ARG A 206 -9.46 -1.10 5.45
C ARG A 206 -10.16 -0.18 6.44
N ILE A 207 -9.58 0.98 6.72
CA ILE A 207 -10.20 1.99 7.58
C ILE A 207 -11.50 2.52 6.95
N VAL A 208 -11.49 2.80 5.64
CA VAL A 208 -12.71 3.22 4.91
C VAL A 208 -13.81 2.19 5.04
N LYS A 209 -13.52 0.91 4.85
CA LYS A 209 -14.49 -0.18 4.99
C LYS A 209 -15.12 -0.21 6.39
N ILE A 210 -14.31 -0.13 7.44
CA ILE A 210 -14.82 -0.11 8.84
C ILE A 210 -15.72 1.11 9.07
N ILE A 211 -15.29 2.30 8.66
CA ILE A 211 -16.08 3.52 8.86
C ILE A 211 -17.40 3.44 8.10
N ALA A 212 -17.38 2.94 6.86
CA ALA A 212 -18.59 2.76 6.06
C ALA A 212 -19.57 1.75 6.69
N GLN A 213 -19.07 0.64 7.24
CA GLN A 213 -19.87 -0.35 7.97
C GLN A 213 -20.53 0.24 9.22
N ILE A 214 -19.78 1.00 10.03
CA ILE A 214 -20.31 1.67 11.23
C ILE A 214 -21.38 2.69 10.85
N ALA A 215 -21.15 3.48 9.81
CA ALA A 215 -22.10 4.48 9.33
C ALA A 215 -23.39 3.83 8.78
N GLY A 216 -23.27 2.73 8.02
CA GLY A 216 -24.41 1.97 7.49
C GLY A 216 -25.28 1.36 8.58
N LYS A 217 -24.68 0.81 9.64
CA LYS A 217 -25.43 0.28 10.81
C LYS A 217 -26.23 1.37 11.54
N LYS A 218 -25.69 2.58 11.64
CA LYS A 218 -26.35 3.71 12.29
C LYS A 218 -27.54 4.26 11.50
N SER A 219 -27.55 4.06 10.19
CA SER A 219 -28.65 4.49 9.31
C SER A 219 -29.85 3.51 9.32
N SER A 220 -29.64 2.28 9.80
CA SER A 220 -30.66 1.21 9.82
C SER A 220 -31.29 0.99 11.21
N SER A 221 -30.83 1.70 12.23
CA SER A 221 -31.37 1.72 13.60
C SER A 221 -32.17 3.00 13.88
#